data_bdf782e9fcea2bc6f55e95c08c962d69
#
_entry.id   bdf782e9fcea2bc6f55e95c08c962d69
#
_cell.length_a   1.000
_cell.length_b   1.000
_cell.length_c   1.000
_cell.angle_alpha   90.00
_cell.angle_beta   90.00
_cell.angle_gamma   90.00
#
_symmetry.space_group_name_H-M   'P 1'
#
loop_
_entity.id
_entity.type
_entity.pdbx_description
1 polymer ?
#
loop_
_entity_poly.entity_id
_entity_poly.type
_entity_poly.pdbx_seq_one_letter_code
_entity_poly.pdbx_strand_id
1 'polypeptide(L)'
;MNSRLPPAEIVASLLAATTVIISLPPLNLPPWAIFISWAGTFAAGGPNGNVFRRIWPAMPVGSTFAMLIALAFDKALHRYSGASLVIAQMTILFLLNTCLMCTARVPIFSFIPGMFFGFASYFATLFGGFGPVPHNPYVAWLAVVPMNALGPVYAWLTHKLSRPHTFQNKTGLPQSRKAGAASAVPE
;
A
#
# COMPACT_ATOMS: atom_id res chain seq x y z
N MET A 1 -23.47 19.64 -16.12
CA MET A 1 -22.68 19.54 -17.38
C MET A 1 -21.62 18.44 -17.31
N ASN A 2 -21.98 17.21 -16.82
CA ASN A 2 -21.01 16.11 -16.61
C ASN A 2 -21.44 14.76 -17.23
N SER A 3 -22.31 14.76 -18.24
CA SER A 3 -22.81 13.53 -18.88
C SER A 3 -21.85 12.90 -19.91
N ARG A 4 -20.70 13.50 -20.16
CA ARG A 4 -19.75 13.05 -21.20
C ARG A 4 -18.55 12.24 -20.67
N LEU A 5 -18.32 12.18 -19.36
CA LEU A 5 -17.20 11.40 -18.84
C LEU A 5 -17.53 9.91 -18.81
N PRO A 6 -16.55 9.03 -19.11
CA PRO A 6 -16.75 7.60 -19.08
C PRO A 6 -17.00 7.06 -17.65
N PRO A 7 -17.57 5.86 -17.51
CA PRO A 7 -17.68 5.17 -16.24
C PRO A 7 -16.31 4.93 -15.59
N ALA A 8 -16.26 4.92 -14.25
CA ALA A 8 -15.01 4.74 -13.51
C ALA A 8 -14.33 3.40 -13.81
N GLU A 9 -15.11 2.37 -14.06
CA GLU A 9 -14.63 1.03 -14.40
C GLU A 9 -13.82 1.05 -15.71
N ILE A 10 -14.29 1.77 -16.72
CA ILE A 10 -13.60 1.90 -18.00
C ILE A 10 -12.29 2.68 -17.82
N VAL A 11 -12.34 3.79 -17.10
CA VAL A 11 -11.13 4.60 -16.83
C VAL A 11 -10.10 3.80 -16.06
N ALA A 12 -10.50 3.12 -14.98
CA ALA A 12 -9.62 2.29 -14.19
C ALA A 12 -9.02 1.15 -15.02
N SER A 13 -9.81 0.48 -15.85
CA SER A 13 -9.32 -0.60 -16.71
C SER A 13 -8.32 -0.11 -17.75
N LEU A 14 -8.55 1.06 -18.37
CA LEU A 14 -7.60 1.66 -19.31
C LEU A 14 -6.29 2.05 -18.61
N LEU A 15 -6.37 2.66 -17.43
CA LEU A 15 -5.19 2.98 -16.64
C LEU A 15 -4.44 1.71 -16.21
N ALA A 16 -5.17 0.67 -15.79
CA ALA A 16 -4.57 -0.62 -15.46
C ALA A 16 -3.81 -1.22 -16.66
N ALA A 17 -4.36 -1.14 -17.87
CA ALA A 17 -3.68 -1.61 -19.07
C ALA A 17 -2.35 -0.89 -19.35
N THR A 18 -2.23 0.39 -18.97
CA THR A 18 -0.95 1.14 -19.15
C THR A 18 0.19 0.58 -18.29
N THR A 19 -0.12 -0.11 -17.19
CA THR A 19 0.91 -0.70 -16.32
C THR A 19 1.68 -1.84 -16.99
N VAL A 20 1.11 -2.46 -18.03
CA VAL A 20 1.82 -3.48 -18.84
C VAL A 20 3.06 -2.89 -19.51
N ILE A 21 2.97 -1.64 -20.00
CA ILE A 21 4.09 -0.94 -20.65
C ILE A 21 5.24 -0.74 -19.64
N ILE A 22 4.93 -0.46 -18.38
CA ILE A 22 5.90 -0.24 -17.31
C ILE A 22 6.67 -1.54 -16.99
N SER A 23 6.03 -2.69 -17.20
CA SER A 23 6.63 -4.01 -16.93
C SER A 23 7.49 -4.54 -18.08
N LEU A 24 7.56 -3.83 -19.22
CA LEU A 24 8.36 -4.28 -20.35
C LEU A 24 9.87 -4.15 -20.09
N PRO A 25 10.70 -5.03 -20.67
CA PRO A 25 12.15 -4.87 -20.69
C PRO A 25 12.56 -3.53 -21.32
N PRO A 26 13.68 -2.91 -20.92
CA PRO A 26 14.68 -3.47 -20.00
C PRO A 26 14.41 -3.20 -18.51
N LEU A 27 13.40 -2.40 -18.15
CA LEU A 27 13.20 -1.97 -16.78
C LEU A 27 12.47 -3.00 -15.94
N ASN A 28 11.55 -3.76 -16.51
CA ASN A 28 10.77 -4.81 -15.85
C ASN A 28 10.25 -4.38 -14.47
N LEU A 29 9.61 -3.18 -14.41
CA LEU A 29 9.16 -2.58 -13.15
C LEU A 29 7.91 -3.28 -12.61
N PRO A 30 7.70 -3.32 -11.28
CA PRO A 30 6.62 -4.08 -10.65
C PRO A 30 5.26 -3.37 -10.77
N PRO A 31 4.32 -3.84 -11.61
CA PRO A 31 3.02 -3.20 -11.80
C PRO A 31 2.12 -3.31 -10.58
N TRP A 32 2.23 -4.41 -9.81
CA TRP A 32 1.44 -4.60 -8.58
C TRP A 32 1.68 -3.53 -7.53
N ALA A 33 2.89 -2.91 -7.48
CA ALA A 33 3.15 -1.84 -6.55
C ALA A 33 2.24 -0.64 -6.80
N ILE A 34 1.95 -0.34 -8.09
CA ILE A 34 0.96 0.68 -8.47
C ILE A 34 -0.43 0.26 -7.99
N PHE A 35 -0.85 -0.99 -8.24
CA PHE A 35 -2.18 -1.46 -7.84
C PHE A 35 -2.38 -1.46 -6.33
N ILE A 36 -1.39 -1.90 -5.55
CA ILE A 36 -1.46 -1.92 -4.08
C ILE A 36 -1.63 -0.49 -3.54
N SER A 37 -0.83 0.45 -4.02
CA SER A 37 -0.89 1.84 -3.58
C SER A 37 -2.13 2.58 -4.11
N TRP A 38 -2.58 2.25 -5.31
CA TRP A 38 -3.82 2.76 -5.89
C TRP A 38 -5.04 2.30 -5.06
N ALA A 39 -5.16 1.00 -4.79
CA ALA A 39 -6.20 0.45 -3.92
C ALA A 39 -6.11 1.04 -2.51
N GLY A 40 -4.89 1.14 -1.97
CA GLY A 40 -4.62 1.75 -0.66
C GLY A 40 -5.07 3.20 -0.58
N THR A 41 -4.94 3.98 -1.66
CA THR A 41 -5.43 5.36 -1.73
C THR A 41 -6.95 5.42 -1.61
N PHE A 42 -7.68 4.56 -2.30
CA PHE A 42 -9.14 4.49 -2.17
C PHE A 42 -9.56 4.01 -0.79
N ALA A 43 -8.90 2.99 -0.25
CA ALA A 43 -9.18 2.48 1.10
C ALA A 43 -8.91 3.53 2.20
N ALA A 44 -7.97 4.44 1.97
CA ALA A 44 -7.65 5.54 2.91
C ALA A 44 -8.63 6.73 2.86
N GLY A 45 -9.63 6.69 1.96
CA GLY A 45 -10.63 7.77 1.82
C GLY A 45 -10.59 8.49 0.47
N GLY A 46 -9.94 7.91 -0.53
CA GLY A 46 -9.86 8.41 -1.90
C GLY A 46 -8.74 9.42 -2.16
N PRO A 47 -8.58 9.86 -3.42
CA PRO A 47 -7.46 10.68 -3.85
C PRO A 47 -7.64 12.15 -3.44
N ASN A 48 -7.27 12.47 -2.23
CA ASN A 48 -7.27 13.82 -1.68
C ASN A 48 -5.92 14.17 -1.01
N GLY A 49 -5.68 15.47 -0.80
CA GLY A 49 -4.40 15.95 -0.27
C GLY A 49 -4.02 15.38 1.09
N ASN A 50 -5.00 15.11 1.96
CA ASN A 50 -4.74 14.53 3.29
C ASN A 50 -4.29 13.07 3.17
N VAL A 51 -4.90 12.29 2.26
CA VAL A 51 -4.50 10.91 1.99
C VAL A 51 -3.11 10.86 1.37
N PHE A 52 -2.81 11.73 0.41
CA PHE A 52 -1.49 11.78 -0.23
C PHE A 52 -0.38 12.09 0.77
N ARG A 53 -0.59 13.06 1.68
CA ARG A 53 0.37 13.41 2.73
C ARG A 53 0.65 12.27 3.70
N ARG A 54 -0.25 11.31 3.83
CA ARG A 54 -0.11 10.14 4.71
C ARG A 54 0.47 8.93 3.99
N ILE A 55 0.04 8.64 2.76
CA ILE A 55 0.41 7.43 2.03
C ILE A 55 1.82 7.53 1.44
N TRP A 56 2.18 8.66 0.83
CA TRP A 56 3.48 8.83 0.19
C TRP A 56 4.68 8.68 1.13
N PRO A 57 4.70 9.22 2.35
CA PRO A 57 5.82 8.98 3.26
C PRO A 57 5.78 7.59 3.91
N ALA A 58 4.60 7.01 4.14
CA ALA A 58 4.45 5.74 4.83
C ALA A 58 4.96 4.55 3.99
N MET A 59 4.71 4.52 2.68
CA MET A 59 5.08 3.40 1.82
C MET A 59 6.59 3.22 1.67
N PRO A 60 7.41 4.25 1.40
CA PRO A 60 8.86 4.10 1.38
C PRO A 60 9.45 3.61 2.69
N VAL A 61 8.91 4.03 3.83
CA VAL A 61 9.33 3.53 5.16
C VAL A 61 9.10 2.02 5.24
N GLY A 62 7.90 1.53 4.87
CA GLY A 62 7.60 0.10 4.84
C GLY A 62 8.53 -0.68 3.91
N SER A 63 8.76 -0.18 2.70
CA SER A 63 9.68 -0.78 1.72
C SER A 63 11.12 -0.82 2.24
N THR A 64 11.56 0.21 2.97
CA THR A 64 12.91 0.27 3.55
C THR A 64 13.09 -0.77 4.66
N PHE A 65 12.12 -0.91 5.57
CA PHE A 65 12.19 -1.95 6.60
C PHE A 65 12.12 -3.36 6.00
N ALA A 66 11.34 -3.58 4.95
CA ALA A 66 11.31 -4.84 4.22
C ALA A 66 12.68 -5.16 3.59
N MET A 67 13.36 -4.16 3.00
CA MET A 67 14.72 -4.32 2.49
C MET A 67 15.71 -4.68 3.60
N LEU A 68 15.64 -4.02 4.75
CA LEU A 68 16.51 -4.34 5.89
C LEU A 68 16.29 -5.76 6.39
N ILE A 69 15.04 -6.23 6.43
CA ILE A 69 14.72 -7.62 6.78
C ILE A 69 15.28 -8.59 5.75
N ALA A 70 15.13 -8.32 4.46
CA ALA A 70 15.68 -9.16 3.39
C ALA A 70 17.20 -9.30 3.49
N LEU A 71 17.91 -8.19 3.70
CA LEU A 71 19.36 -8.16 3.89
C LEU A 71 19.80 -8.90 5.16
N ALA A 72 19.04 -8.78 6.25
CA ALA A 72 19.33 -9.50 7.48
C ALA A 72 19.04 -11.02 7.36
N PHE A 73 18.01 -11.39 6.62
CA PHE A 73 17.71 -12.81 6.32
C PHE A 73 18.79 -13.45 5.47
N ASP A 74 19.29 -12.75 4.47
CA ASP A 74 20.41 -13.24 3.65
C ASP A 74 21.65 -13.51 4.51
N LYS A 75 22.03 -12.61 5.41
CA LYS A 75 23.12 -12.83 6.37
C LYS A 75 22.85 -14.00 7.32
N ALA A 76 21.61 -14.16 7.80
CA ALA A 76 21.24 -15.25 8.67
C ALA A 76 21.35 -16.60 7.95
N LEU A 77 20.96 -16.67 6.67
CA LEU A 77 21.04 -17.85 5.83
C LEU A 77 22.49 -18.37 5.68
N HIS A 78 23.46 -17.46 5.61
CA HIS A 78 24.89 -17.81 5.52
C HIS A 78 25.50 -18.27 6.85
N ARG A 79 24.84 -18.03 8.00
CA ARG A 79 25.39 -18.31 9.33
C ARG A 79 24.66 -19.43 10.09
N TYR A 80 23.39 -19.63 9.81
CA TYR A 80 22.52 -20.55 10.54
C TYR A 80 21.86 -21.54 9.58
N SER A 81 21.44 -22.71 10.11
CA SER A 81 20.71 -23.73 9.37
C SER A 81 19.67 -24.41 10.26
N GLY A 82 18.70 -25.08 9.63
CA GLY A 82 17.64 -25.80 10.35
C GLY A 82 16.86 -24.92 11.32
N ALA A 83 16.58 -25.41 12.51
CA ALA A 83 15.79 -24.70 13.52
C ALA A 83 16.41 -23.37 13.97
N SER A 84 17.74 -23.28 14.04
CA SER A 84 18.43 -22.04 14.42
C SER A 84 18.26 -20.92 13.40
N LEU A 85 18.17 -21.25 12.12
CA LEU A 85 17.86 -20.28 11.05
C LEU A 85 16.44 -19.74 11.23
N VAL A 86 15.46 -20.61 11.48
CA VAL A 86 14.06 -20.17 11.69
C VAL A 86 13.96 -19.23 12.89
N ILE A 87 14.61 -19.59 14.02
CA ILE A 87 14.63 -18.73 15.20
C ILE A 87 15.29 -17.37 14.90
N ALA A 88 16.41 -17.37 14.18
CA ALA A 88 17.08 -16.13 13.78
C ALA A 88 16.18 -15.26 12.90
N GLN A 89 15.50 -15.83 11.91
CA GLN A 89 14.56 -15.10 11.04
C GLN A 89 13.36 -14.55 11.81
N MET A 90 12.78 -15.32 12.73
CA MET A 90 11.69 -14.85 13.60
C MET A 90 12.14 -13.67 14.46
N THR A 91 13.35 -13.75 15.03
CA THR A 91 13.92 -12.68 15.86
C THR A 91 14.17 -11.40 15.04
N ILE A 92 14.77 -11.53 13.85
CA ILE A 92 15.00 -10.42 12.94
C ILE A 92 13.68 -9.75 12.58
N LEU A 93 12.69 -10.56 12.16
CA LEU A 93 11.36 -10.04 11.78
C LEU A 93 10.71 -9.34 12.97
N PHE A 94 10.72 -9.94 14.16
CA PHE A 94 10.16 -9.35 15.36
C PHE A 94 10.78 -7.99 15.67
N LEU A 95 12.11 -7.90 15.69
CA LEU A 95 12.81 -6.67 16.05
C LEU A 95 12.58 -5.57 15.00
N LEU A 96 12.78 -5.86 13.72
CA LEU A 96 12.65 -4.86 12.66
C LEU A 96 11.19 -4.43 12.44
N ASN A 97 10.23 -5.37 12.57
CA ASN A 97 8.82 -5.00 12.52
C ASN A 97 8.39 -4.16 13.74
N THR A 98 8.93 -4.45 14.92
CA THR A 98 8.71 -3.59 16.10
C THR A 98 9.27 -2.18 15.87
N CYS A 99 10.46 -2.06 15.31
CA CYS A 99 11.02 -0.75 14.93
C CYS A 99 10.14 -0.04 13.90
N LEU A 100 9.65 -0.76 12.88
CA LEU A 100 8.70 -0.21 11.90
C LEU A 100 7.44 0.33 12.60
N MET A 101 6.86 -0.43 13.53
CA MET A 101 5.69 0.04 14.30
C MET A 101 6.00 1.25 15.18
N CYS A 102 7.21 1.34 15.72
CA CYS A 102 7.62 2.53 16.47
C CYS A 102 7.71 3.80 15.60
N THR A 103 8.03 3.68 14.31
CA THR A 103 8.03 4.85 13.41
C THR A 103 6.64 5.45 13.23
N ALA A 104 5.57 4.66 13.41
CA ALA A 104 4.19 5.15 13.36
C ALA A 104 3.83 6.17 14.46
N ARG A 105 4.66 6.29 15.50
CA ARG A 105 4.52 7.33 16.53
C ARG A 105 4.84 8.73 15.99
N VAL A 106 5.57 8.82 14.91
CA VAL A 106 5.82 10.09 14.21
C VAL A 106 4.62 10.41 13.33
N PRO A 107 3.98 11.58 13.47
CA PRO A 107 2.71 11.90 12.80
C PRO A 107 2.73 11.72 11.28
N ILE A 108 3.84 12.05 10.62
CA ILE A 108 3.99 11.91 9.16
C ILE A 108 3.98 10.44 8.71
N PHE A 109 4.37 9.50 9.57
CA PHE A 109 4.42 8.06 9.31
C PHE A 109 3.29 7.30 10.00
N SER A 110 2.29 7.97 10.55
CA SER A 110 1.21 7.36 11.35
C SER A 110 0.25 6.47 10.52
N PHE A 111 0.38 6.43 9.19
CA PHE A 111 -0.48 5.61 8.34
C PHE A 111 0.06 4.18 8.22
N ILE A 112 -0.17 3.37 9.26
CA ILE A 112 0.28 1.98 9.37
C ILE A 112 -0.09 1.12 8.14
N PRO A 113 -1.35 1.13 7.61
CA PRO A 113 -1.65 0.36 6.40
C PRO A 113 -0.74 0.71 5.22
N GLY A 114 -0.38 1.98 5.04
CA GLY A 114 0.54 2.41 3.99
C GLY A 114 1.94 1.82 4.16
N MET A 115 2.45 1.70 5.39
CA MET A 115 3.72 1.03 5.66
C MET A 115 3.67 -0.44 5.23
N PHE A 116 2.60 -1.17 5.58
CA PHE A 116 2.43 -2.56 5.17
C PHE A 116 2.24 -2.73 3.66
N PHE A 117 1.60 -1.78 2.98
CA PHE A 117 1.53 -1.79 1.52
C PHE A 117 2.92 -1.67 0.89
N GLY A 118 3.76 -0.74 1.37
CA GLY A 118 5.14 -0.62 0.91
C GLY A 118 5.98 -1.88 1.22
N PHE A 119 5.80 -2.43 2.41
CA PHE A 119 6.43 -3.66 2.86
C PHE A 119 6.09 -4.86 1.95
N ALA A 120 4.81 -5.10 1.70
CA ALA A 120 4.34 -6.18 0.83
C ALA A 120 4.78 -5.99 -0.62
N SER A 121 4.69 -4.75 -1.14
CA SER A 121 5.14 -4.42 -2.50
C SER A 121 6.62 -4.73 -2.69
N TYR A 122 7.45 -4.43 -1.70
CA TYR A 122 8.89 -4.71 -1.78
C TYR A 122 9.17 -6.20 -1.86
N PHE A 123 8.60 -7.01 -0.98
CA PHE A 123 8.83 -8.45 -1.00
C PHE A 123 8.31 -9.10 -2.29
N ALA A 124 7.14 -8.69 -2.76
CA ALA A 124 6.62 -9.16 -4.04
C ALA A 124 7.56 -8.80 -5.20
N THR A 125 8.19 -7.63 -5.17
CA THR A 125 9.15 -7.18 -6.18
C THR A 125 10.46 -7.98 -6.12
N LEU A 126 11.03 -8.12 -4.92
CA LEU A 126 12.30 -8.85 -4.72
C LEU A 126 12.16 -10.33 -5.08
N PHE A 127 11.18 -11.01 -4.52
CA PHE A 127 10.99 -12.45 -4.74
C PHE A 127 10.40 -12.77 -6.11
N GLY A 128 9.62 -11.86 -6.69
CA GLY A 128 9.13 -11.97 -8.06
C GLY A 128 10.20 -11.71 -9.13
N GLY A 129 11.41 -11.27 -8.74
CA GLY A 129 12.51 -11.01 -9.68
C GLY A 129 12.27 -9.81 -10.59
N PHE A 130 11.49 -8.81 -10.12
CA PHE A 130 11.23 -7.59 -10.88
C PHE A 130 12.28 -6.50 -10.62
N GLY A 131 12.43 -5.64 -11.62
CA GLY A 131 13.47 -4.64 -11.69
C GLY A 131 14.55 -4.98 -12.69
N PRO A 132 15.42 -4.03 -13.06
CA PRO A 132 16.48 -4.22 -14.06
C PRO A 132 17.49 -5.33 -13.69
N VAL A 133 17.66 -5.61 -12.41
CA VAL A 133 18.50 -6.69 -11.88
C VAL A 133 17.63 -7.54 -10.95
N PRO A 134 17.16 -8.73 -11.43
CA PRO A 134 16.31 -9.61 -10.64
C PRO A 134 16.94 -10.03 -9.31
N HIS A 135 16.09 -10.16 -8.28
CA HIS A 135 16.48 -10.61 -6.93
C HIS A 135 17.54 -9.75 -6.22
N ASN A 136 17.87 -8.57 -6.75
CA ASN A 136 18.78 -7.65 -6.08
C ASN A 136 18.00 -6.76 -5.09
N PRO A 137 18.31 -6.79 -3.77
CA PRO A 137 17.55 -6.06 -2.75
C PRO A 137 17.50 -4.55 -2.96
N TYR A 138 18.60 -3.95 -3.39
CA TYR A 138 18.70 -2.50 -3.60
C TYR A 138 17.95 -2.07 -4.86
N VAL A 139 18.07 -2.86 -5.93
CA VAL A 139 17.38 -2.58 -7.21
C VAL A 139 15.86 -2.78 -7.04
N ALA A 140 15.44 -3.80 -6.29
CA ALA A 140 14.04 -4.00 -5.96
C ALA A 140 13.46 -2.81 -5.18
N TRP A 141 14.23 -2.23 -4.25
CA TRP A 141 13.82 -1.03 -3.51
C TRP A 141 13.69 0.19 -4.44
N LEU A 142 14.69 0.42 -5.31
CA LEU A 142 14.67 1.50 -6.29
C LEU A 142 13.52 1.36 -7.29
N ALA A 143 13.12 0.13 -7.63
CA ALA A 143 12.01 -0.13 -8.53
C ALA A 143 10.66 0.06 -7.83
N VAL A 144 10.50 -0.41 -6.60
CA VAL A 144 9.19 -0.43 -5.92
C VAL A 144 8.77 0.93 -5.39
N VAL A 145 9.71 1.76 -4.91
CA VAL A 145 9.37 3.05 -4.29
C VAL A 145 8.69 4.01 -5.29
N PRO A 146 9.24 4.25 -6.50
CA PRO A 146 8.55 5.09 -7.48
C PRO A 146 7.24 4.47 -7.99
N MET A 147 7.16 3.14 -8.12
CA MET A 147 5.92 2.48 -8.53
C MET A 147 4.81 2.62 -7.47
N ASN A 148 5.15 2.48 -6.20
CA ASN A 148 4.22 2.78 -5.11
C ASN A 148 3.78 4.26 -5.12
N ALA A 149 4.67 5.19 -5.46
CA ALA A 149 4.33 6.62 -5.53
C ALA A 149 3.37 6.94 -6.68
N LEU A 150 3.35 6.13 -7.76
CA LEU A 150 2.42 6.29 -8.88
C LEU A 150 0.98 5.89 -8.55
N GLY A 151 0.74 4.97 -7.62
CA GLY A 151 -0.62 4.50 -7.31
C GLY A 151 -1.59 5.61 -6.89
N PRO A 152 -1.23 6.53 -5.97
CA PRO A 152 -2.06 7.69 -5.65
C PRO A 152 -2.33 8.60 -6.87
N VAL A 153 -1.39 8.70 -7.81
CA VAL A 153 -1.58 9.43 -9.07
C VAL A 153 -2.63 8.72 -9.95
N TYR A 154 -2.56 7.40 -10.05
CA TYR A 154 -3.55 6.59 -10.78
C TYR A 154 -4.94 6.69 -10.12
N ALA A 155 -5.01 6.70 -8.78
CA ALA A 155 -6.26 6.95 -8.06
C ALA A 155 -6.84 8.33 -8.40
N TRP A 156 -6.00 9.36 -8.43
CA TRP A 156 -6.41 10.71 -8.78
C TRP A 156 -6.87 10.82 -10.24
N LEU A 157 -6.16 10.21 -11.18
CA LEU A 157 -6.55 10.15 -12.58
C LEU A 157 -7.89 9.45 -12.77
N THR A 158 -8.09 8.31 -12.09
CA THR A 158 -9.38 7.60 -12.10
C THR A 158 -10.50 8.51 -11.64
N HIS A 159 -10.32 9.19 -10.52
CA HIS A 159 -11.33 10.11 -9.98
C HIS A 159 -11.59 11.31 -10.91
N LYS A 160 -10.55 11.87 -11.51
CA LYS A 160 -10.65 13.07 -12.35
C LYS A 160 -11.27 12.78 -13.72
N LEU A 161 -10.97 11.63 -14.32
CA LEU A 161 -11.36 11.26 -15.67
C LEU A 161 -12.68 10.47 -15.73
N SER A 162 -13.22 10.03 -14.61
CA SER A 162 -14.49 9.33 -14.54
C SER A 162 -15.64 10.21 -14.09
N ARG A 163 -16.86 9.74 -14.38
CA ARG A 163 -18.07 10.33 -13.78
C ARG A 163 -17.98 10.23 -12.26
N PRO A 164 -18.46 11.22 -11.50
CA PRO A 164 -18.56 11.11 -10.06
C PRO A 164 -19.42 9.89 -9.71
N HIS A 165 -18.80 8.78 -9.32
CA HIS A 165 -19.51 7.68 -8.73
C HIS A 165 -19.73 8.02 -7.26
N THR A 166 -20.99 8.18 -6.88
CA THR A 166 -21.37 8.07 -5.50
C THR A 166 -21.21 6.60 -5.14
N PHE A 167 -20.03 6.20 -4.65
CA PHE A 167 -19.91 4.97 -3.89
C PHE A 167 -20.76 5.19 -2.62
N GLN A 168 -22.07 5.02 -2.77
CA GLN A 168 -22.94 4.89 -1.61
C GLN A 168 -22.42 3.68 -0.86
N ASN A 169 -21.87 3.96 0.30
CA ASN A 169 -21.53 2.98 1.29
C ASN A 169 -22.84 2.26 1.68
N LYS A 170 -23.21 1.25 0.89
CA LYS A 170 -24.28 0.30 1.23
C LYS A 170 -23.81 -0.69 2.30
N THR A 171 -22.88 -0.30 3.16
CA THR A 171 -22.77 -0.89 4.48
C THR A 171 -23.93 -0.31 5.30
N GLY A 172 -25.13 -0.82 5.03
CA GLY A 172 -26.30 -0.62 5.86
C GLY A 172 -26.10 -1.30 7.21
N LEU A 173 -25.20 -0.75 8.01
CA LEU A 173 -25.33 -0.87 9.45
C LEU A 173 -26.51 0.01 9.82
N PRO A 174 -27.60 -0.54 10.41
CA PRO A 174 -28.69 0.25 10.90
C PRO A 174 -28.09 1.25 11.89
N GLN A 175 -28.20 2.54 11.59
CA GLN A 175 -27.96 3.54 12.64
C GLN A 175 -28.91 3.16 13.77
N SER A 176 -28.31 2.68 14.86
CA SER A 176 -29.00 2.51 16.13
C SER A 176 -29.83 3.77 16.37
N ARG A 177 -31.14 3.61 16.22
CA ARG A 177 -32.15 4.58 16.60
C ARG A 177 -31.73 5.04 17.99
N LYS A 178 -31.23 6.26 18.13
CA LYS A 178 -31.09 6.91 19.41
C LYS A 178 -32.49 6.91 19.98
N ALA A 179 -32.77 5.99 20.89
CA ALA A 179 -33.91 5.97 21.72
C ALA A 179 -33.85 7.21 22.61
N GLY A 180 -34.47 8.29 22.14
CA GLY A 180 -34.97 9.31 22.97
C GLY A 180 -36.19 8.73 23.70
N ALA A 181 -35.99 8.33 24.91
CA ALA A 181 -37.04 8.14 25.90
C ALA A 181 -36.44 8.43 27.28
N ALA A 182 -36.11 9.68 27.46
CA ALA A 182 -36.14 10.23 28.81
C ALA A 182 -37.56 10.74 29.05
N SER A 183 -38.02 10.53 30.24
CA SER A 183 -39.21 11.12 30.87
C SER A 183 -40.50 10.31 30.77
N ALA A 184 -40.78 9.61 31.83
CA ALA A 184 -42.03 9.78 32.62
C ALA A 184 -41.94 8.86 33.85
N VAL A 185 -41.52 9.41 34.95
CA VAL A 185 -41.97 8.97 36.29
C VAL A 185 -43.12 9.88 36.62
N PRO A 186 -44.31 9.36 36.96
CA PRO A 186 -45.21 9.98 37.93
C PRO A 186 -45.31 9.10 39.16
N GLU A 187 -45.14 9.79 40.30
CA GLU A 187 -45.65 9.57 41.65
C GLU A 187 -45.87 8.14 42.15
#